data_05ca6280f2280be7b8c3c58f75a4770a
#
_entry.id   05ca6280f2280be7b8c3c58f75a4770a
#
_cell.length_a   1.000
_cell.length_b   1.000
_cell.length_c   1.000
_cell.angle_alpha   90.00
_cell.angle_beta   90.00
_cell.angle_gamma   90.00
#
_symmetry.space_group_name_H-M   'P 1'
#
loop_
_entity.id
_entity.type
_entity.pdbx_description
1 polymer ?
#
loop_
_entity_poly.entity_id
_entity_poly.type
_entity_poly.pdbx_seq_one_letter_code
_entity_poly.pdbx_strand_id
1 'polypeptide(L)'
;ILIGLVGSEMCIRDSFWREEYRLNSLIHHYPKPYIGFLQGYVMGGGVGISCHGSHRIVGNTTKMAMPECAIGLVPDVGGSYLLARAPGLTGRFLGITGYRMNAADALHAGFADSFIAEDRWSKVIEELVSAGTPDPLSNFIDNAGQSQLATMQIEIDQIFTHFDSDQMATEQAKGKGELAQMITS
;
A
#
# COMPACT_ATOMS: atom_id res chain seq x y z
N ILE A 1 -39.45 -9.47 -7.95
CA ILE A 1 -39.02 -9.13 -6.56
C ILE A 1 -37.46 -9.10 -6.48
N LEU A 2 -36.74 -9.92 -7.25
CA LEU A 2 -35.27 -9.95 -7.25
C LEU A 2 -34.59 -8.72 -7.90
N ILE A 3 -35.26 -8.06 -8.86
CA ILE A 3 -34.69 -6.91 -9.60
C ILE A 3 -34.52 -5.67 -8.71
N GLY A 4 -35.39 -5.48 -7.72
CA GLY A 4 -35.30 -4.35 -6.80
C GLY A 4 -34.16 -4.44 -5.78
N LEU A 5 -33.75 -5.64 -5.39
CA LEU A 5 -32.65 -5.87 -4.45
C LEU A 5 -31.30 -5.64 -5.13
N VAL A 6 -31.12 -6.07 -6.38
CA VAL A 6 -29.90 -5.87 -7.15
C VAL A 6 -29.64 -4.37 -7.40
N GLY A 7 -30.69 -3.59 -7.68
CA GLY A 7 -30.57 -2.14 -7.86
C GLY A 7 -30.17 -1.39 -6.58
N SER A 8 -30.71 -1.79 -5.43
CA SER A 8 -30.38 -1.16 -4.14
C SER A 8 -28.94 -1.46 -3.69
N GLU A 9 -28.47 -2.68 -3.89
CA GLU A 9 -27.07 -3.05 -3.58
C GLU A 9 -26.07 -2.31 -4.47
N MET A 10 -26.33 -2.13 -5.76
CA MET A 10 -25.49 -1.32 -6.65
C MET A 10 -25.46 0.14 -6.19
N CYS A 11 -26.58 0.74 -5.86
CA CYS A 11 -26.64 2.12 -5.36
C CYS A 11 -25.86 2.30 -4.04
N ILE A 12 -25.92 1.33 -3.14
CA ILE A 12 -25.16 1.36 -1.87
C ILE A 12 -23.65 1.27 -2.15
N ARG A 13 -23.21 0.38 -3.04
CA ARG A 13 -21.80 0.27 -3.43
C ARG A 13 -21.29 1.54 -4.09
N ASP A 14 -22.03 2.09 -5.04
CA ASP A 14 -21.65 3.32 -5.74
C ASP A 14 -21.53 4.51 -4.78
N SER A 15 -22.44 4.62 -3.80
CA SER A 15 -22.37 5.67 -2.80
C SER A 15 -21.17 5.47 -1.86
N PHE A 16 -20.90 4.22 -1.43
CA PHE A 16 -19.77 3.89 -0.58
C PHE A 16 -18.43 4.26 -1.24
N TRP A 17 -18.18 3.78 -2.45
CA TRP A 17 -16.95 4.10 -3.18
C TRP A 17 -16.78 5.58 -3.46
N ARG A 18 -17.87 6.28 -3.77
CA ARG A 18 -17.83 7.74 -3.98
C ARG A 18 -17.37 8.47 -2.71
N GLU A 19 -17.90 8.11 -1.56
CA GLU A 19 -17.51 8.74 -0.29
C GLU A 19 -16.09 8.33 0.11
N GLU A 20 -15.68 7.10 -0.13
CA GLU A 20 -14.32 6.62 0.11
C GLU A 20 -13.30 7.40 -0.73
N TYR A 21 -13.52 7.56 -2.04
CA TYR A 21 -12.64 8.36 -2.90
C TYR A 21 -12.63 9.84 -2.53
N ARG A 22 -13.74 10.40 -2.07
CA ARG A 22 -13.79 11.75 -1.51
C ARG A 22 -12.93 11.87 -0.27
N LEU A 23 -12.99 10.89 0.63
CA LEU A 23 -12.16 10.84 1.83
C LEU A 23 -10.68 10.73 1.47
N ASN A 24 -10.31 9.84 0.55
CA ASN A 24 -8.93 9.69 0.09
C ASN A 24 -8.39 11.00 -0.49
N SER A 25 -9.19 11.68 -1.32
CA SER A 25 -8.84 12.98 -1.88
C SER A 25 -8.72 14.07 -0.79
N LEU A 26 -9.62 14.06 0.19
CA LEU A 26 -9.56 14.99 1.32
C LEU A 26 -8.28 14.79 2.14
N ILE A 27 -7.91 13.54 2.44
CA ILE A 27 -6.67 13.23 3.17
C ILE A 27 -5.45 13.72 2.37
N HIS A 28 -5.42 13.44 1.06
CA HIS A 28 -4.31 13.84 0.20
C HIS A 28 -4.11 15.37 0.14
N HIS A 29 -5.20 16.13 0.14
CA HIS A 29 -5.17 17.60 0.06
C HIS A 29 -5.35 18.28 1.42
N TYR A 30 -5.28 17.51 2.51
CA TYR A 30 -5.52 18.07 3.84
C TYR A 30 -4.43 19.09 4.20
N PRO A 31 -4.82 20.34 4.59
CA PRO A 31 -3.87 21.44 4.75
C PRO A 31 -3.03 21.36 6.04
N LYS A 32 -3.33 20.41 6.93
CA LYS A 32 -2.59 20.17 8.16
C LYS A 32 -1.87 18.83 8.08
N PRO A 33 -0.81 18.61 8.88
CA PRO A 33 -0.17 17.31 8.95
C PRO A 33 -1.18 16.20 9.29
N TYR A 34 -1.22 15.18 8.45
CA TYR A 34 -1.98 13.95 8.67
C TYR A 34 -0.96 12.83 8.86
N ILE A 35 -0.83 12.36 10.10
CA ILE A 35 0.20 11.40 10.48
C ILE A 35 -0.46 10.03 10.70
N GLY A 36 -0.09 9.05 9.89
CA GLY A 36 -0.55 7.68 10.01
C GLY A 36 0.49 6.77 10.67
N PHE A 37 0.10 6.07 11.74
CA PHE A 37 0.86 4.98 12.33
C PHE A 37 0.29 3.65 11.83
N LEU A 38 1.02 2.98 10.94
CA LEU A 38 0.56 1.84 10.19
C LEU A 38 1.01 0.53 10.87
N GLN A 39 0.12 -0.08 11.65
CA GLN A 39 0.38 -1.28 12.44
C GLN A 39 -0.32 -2.50 11.87
N GLY A 40 0.33 -3.65 11.92
CA GLY A 40 -0.27 -4.93 11.52
C GLY A 40 -0.67 -4.93 10.04
N TYR A 41 -1.89 -5.37 9.74
CA TYR A 41 -2.38 -5.45 8.36
C TYR A 41 -2.93 -4.12 7.87
N VAL A 42 -2.29 -3.55 6.85
CA VAL A 42 -2.69 -2.31 6.16
C VAL A 42 -2.98 -2.65 4.71
N MET A 43 -4.24 -2.92 4.39
CA MET A 43 -4.66 -3.45 3.10
C MET A 43 -5.91 -2.74 2.59
N GLY A 44 -6.07 -2.60 1.27
CA GLY A 44 -7.25 -2.01 0.65
C GLY A 44 -7.61 -0.65 1.26
N GLY A 45 -8.82 -0.54 1.85
CA GLY A 45 -9.27 0.68 2.55
C GLY A 45 -8.30 1.20 3.61
N GLY A 46 -7.54 0.32 4.29
CA GLY A 46 -6.48 0.70 5.22
C GLY A 46 -5.36 1.50 4.55
N VAL A 47 -4.98 1.14 3.32
CA VAL A 47 -4.05 1.91 2.49
C VAL A 47 -4.67 3.26 2.13
N GLY A 48 -5.96 3.28 1.74
CA GLY A 48 -6.68 4.50 1.36
C GLY A 48 -6.71 5.57 2.45
N ILE A 49 -6.97 5.18 3.70
CA ILE A 49 -7.04 6.14 4.82
C ILE A 49 -5.68 6.53 5.39
N SER A 50 -4.61 5.79 5.10
CA SER A 50 -3.29 6.05 5.69
C SER A 50 -2.25 6.53 4.69
N CYS A 51 -2.18 5.93 3.49
CA CYS A 51 -1.07 6.18 2.57
C CYS A 51 -1.19 7.45 1.73
N HIS A 52 -2.31 8.18 1.83
CA HIS A 52 -2.47 9.52 1.27
C HIS A 52 -2.12 10.63 2.25
N GLY A 53 -1.81 10.30 3.49
CA GLY A 53 -1.37 11.25 4.51
C GLY A 53 0.01 11.85 4.23
N SER A 54 0.32 12.92 4.94
CA SER A 54 1.58 13.64 4.78
C SER A 54 2.78 12.96 5.47
N HIS A 55 2.53 12.11 6.48
CA HIS A 55 3.55 11.39 7.23
C HIS A 55 3.06 9.96 7.50
N ARG A 56 3.67 9.00 6.84
CA ARG A 56 3.28 7.59 6.86
C ARG A 56 4.36 6.78 7.59
N ILE A 57 4.04 6.37 8.83
CA ILE A 57 4.98 5.73 9.72
C ILE A 57 4.64 4.24 9.79
N VAL A 58 5.61 3.39 9.45
CA VAL A 58 5.50 1.94 9.57
C VAL A 58 6.28 1.43 10.78
N GLY A 59 5.86 0.29 11.31
CA GLY A 59 6.46 -0.36 12.48
C GLY A 59 6.87 -1.80 12.21
N ASN A 60 7.27 -2.49 13.27
CA ASN A 60 7.79 -3.86 13.20
C ASN A 60 6.77 -4.88 12.69
N THR A 61 5.47 -4.67 12.97
CA THR A 61 4.40 -5.60 12.60
C THR A 61 3.74 -5.25 11.28
N THR A 62 4.11 -4.13 10.64
CA THR A 62 3.46 -3.67 9.40
C THR A 62 3.53 -4.71 8.30
N LYS A 63 2.36 -5.04 7.74
CA LYS A 63 2.17 -5.89 6.56
C LYS A 63 1.19 -5.19 5.64
N MET A 64 1.70 -4.66 4.54
CA MET A 64 0.94 -3.82 3.63
C MET A 64 0.75 -4.50 2.28
N ALA A 65 -0.44 -4.41 1.69
CA ALA A 65 -0.70 -4.95 0.36
C ALA A 65 -1.89 -4.25 -0.31
N MET A 66 -1.94 -4.39 -1.65
CA MET A 66 -3.12 -4.10 -2.48
C MET A 66 -3.64 -5.44 -3.04
N PRO A 67 -4.45 -6.21 -2.28
CA PRO A 67 -4.81 -7.59 -2.62
C PRO A 67 -6.04 -7.70 -3.52
N GLU A 68 -6.55 -6.60 -4.06
CA GLU A 68 -7.83 -6.51 -4.76
C GLU A 68 -7.94 -7.46 -5.96
N CYS A 69 -6.83 -7.66 -6.70
CA CYS A 69 -6.81 -8.58 -7.84
C CYS A 69 -7.11 -10.03 -7.45
N ALA A 70 -6.77 -10.45 -6.23
CA ALA A 70 -7.06 -11.79 -5.72
C ALA A 70 -8.56 -12.06 -5.53
N ILE A 71 -9.38 -11.03 -5.44
CA ILE A 71 -10.83 -11.11 -5.31
C ILE A 71 -11.57 -10.62 -6.55
N GLY A 72 -10.86 -10.48 -7.68
CA GLY A 72 -11.44 -10.06 -8.96
C GLY A 72 -11.73 -8.57 -9.07
N LEU A 73 -11.12 -7.73 -8.24
CA LEU A 73 -11.18 -6.26 -8.30
C LEU A 73 -9.84 -5.70 -8.80
N VAL A 74 -9.81 -4.41 -9.06
CA VAL A 74 -8.57 -3.64 -9.31
C VAL A 74 -8.17 -2.90 -8.03
N PRO A 75 -6.86 -2.60 -7.83
CA PRO A 75 -6.44 -1.71 -6.75
C PRO A 75 -7.21 -0.39 -6.78
N ASP A 76 -8.02 -0.16 -5.76
CA ASP A 76 -8.88 1.01 -5.57
C ASP A 76 -8.28 2.02 -4.57
N VAL A 77 -9.09 2.77 -3.86
CA VAL A 77 -8.71 3.73 -2.80
C VAL A 77 -7.59 4.70 -3.18
N GLY A 78 -7.44 5.02 -4.46
CA GLY A 78 -6.29 5.80 -4.96
C GLY A 78 -4.99 4.99 -5.04
N GLY A 79 -5.04 3.66 -4.92
CA GLY A 79 -3.89 2.77 -5.01
C GLY A 79 -3.14 2.89 -6.32
N SER A 80 -3.83 3.15 -7.43
CA SER A 80 -3.19 3.40 -8.73
C SER A 80 -2.22 4.60 -8.70
N TYR A 81 -2.54 5.64 -7.91
CA TYR A 81 -1.64 6.79 -7.72
C TYR A 81 -0.35 6.39 -6.98
N LEU A 82 -0.46 5.56 -5.94
CA LEU A 82 0.69 5.07 -5.17
C LEU A 82 1.52 4.10 -6.02
N LEU A 83 0.87 3.12 -6.66
CA LEU A 83 1.50 2.12 -7.51
C LEU A 83 2.25 2.75 -8.70
N ALA A 84 1.68 3.78 -9.32
CA ALA A 84 2.33 4.47 -10.44
C ALA A 84 3.61 5.24 -10.04
N ARG A 85 3.85 5.45 -8.75
CA ARG A 85 5.02 6.15 -8.21
C ARG A 85 6.06 5.22 -7.61
N ALA A 86 5.75 3.95 -7.49
CA ALA A 86 6.72 2.94 -7.05
C ALA A 86 7.89 2.84 -8.04
N PRO A 87 9.10 2.51 -7.58
CA PRO A 87 10.27 2.42 -8.44
C PRO A 87 10.10 1.42 -9.59
N GLY A 88 10.58 1.78 -10.78
CA GLY A 88 10.54 0.92 -11.96
C GLY A 88 9.15 0.36 -12.23
N LEU A 89 9.04 -0.96 -12.36
CA LEU A 89 7.78 -1.68 -12.57
C LEU A 89 7.24 -2.36 -11.30
N THR A 90 7.79 -2.03 -10.12
CA THR A 90 7.34 -2.55 -8.82
C THR A 90 5.85 -2.31 -8.60
N GLY A 91 5.30 -1.17 -9.03
CA GLY A 91 3.87 -0.90 -8.90
C GLY A 91 2.98 -1.87 -9.67
N ARG A 92 3.39 -2.31 -10.87
CA ARG A 92 2.68 -3.37 -11.61
C ARG A 92 2.73 -4.70 -10.86
N PHE A 93 3.91 -5.06 -10.37
CA PHE A 93 4.10 -6.25 -9.56
C PHE A 93 3.16 -6.24 -8.33
N LEU A 94 3.21 -5.19 -7.53
CA LEU A 94 2.39 -5.06 -6.31
C LEU A 94 0.88 -5.11 -6.62
N GLY A 95 0.43 -4.37 -7.64
CA GLY A 95 -0.99 -4.27 -7.97
C GLY A 95 -1.57 -5.56 -8.52
N ILE A 96 -0.79 -6.38 -9.24
CA ILE A 96 -1.25 -7.63 -9.85
C ILE A 96 -1.15 -8.80 -8.88
N THR A 97 -0.03 -8.88 -8.12
CA THR A 97 0.24 -10.03 -7.25
C THR A 97 -0.37 -9.91 -5.86
N GLY A 98 -0.67 -8.67 -5.41
CA GLY A 98 -1.06 -8.43 -4.02
C GLY A 98 0.06 -8.75 -3.03
N TYR A 99 1.33 -8.67 -3.46
CA TYR A 99 2.50 -8.97 -2.63
C TYR A 99 2.45 -8.22 -1.30
N ARG A 100 2.74 -8.93 -0.22
CA ARG A 100 2.69 -8.39 1.15
C ARG A 100 4.03 -7.76 1.51
N MET A 101 4.09 -6.45 1.43
CA MET A 101 5.22 -5.64 1.84
C MET A 101 5.41 -5.65 3.36
N ASN A 102 6.63 -5.84 3.83
CA ASN A 102 7.05 -5.47 5.18
C ASN A 102 7.34 -3.96 5.26
N ALA A 103 7.80 -3.47 6.42
CA ALA A 103 8.11 -2.04 6.60
C ALA A 103 9.17 -1.53 5.62
N ALA A 104 10.26 -2.28 5.40
CA ALA A 104 11.33 -1.90 4.49
C ALA A 104 10.86 -1.86 3.03
N ASP A 105 10.00 -2.82 2.63
CA ASP A 105 9.40 -2.85 1.30
C ASP A 105 8.43 -1.68 1.09
N ALA A 106 7.62 -1.33 2.10
CA ALA A 106 6.71 -0.20 2.04
C ALA A 106 7.43 1.14 1.87
N LEU A 107 8.59 1.31 2.53
CA LEU A 107 9.47 2.46 2.32
C LEU A 107 10.03 2.49 0.90
N HIS A 108 10.57 1.35 0.42
CA HIS A 108 11.13 1.24 -0.93
C HIS A 108 10.07 1.54 -2.01
N ALA A 109 8.87 1.00 -1.85
CA ALA A 109 7.77 1.19 -2.79
C ALA A 109 7.11 2.59 -2.72
N GLY A 110 7.48 3.44 -1.75
CA GLY A 110 6.91 4.76 -1.57
C GLY A 110 5.51 4.77 -0.93
N PHE A 111 5.12 3.69 -0.28
CA PHE A 111 3.88 3.59 0.49
C PHE A 111 4.03 4.12 1.92
N ALA A 112 5.25 4.26 2.42
CA ALA A 112 5.57 4.83 3.72
C ALA A 112 6.75 5.81 3.61
N ASP A 113 6.91 6.67 4.64
CA ASP A 113 7.93 7.71 4.69
C ASP A 113 9.03 7.39 5.69
N SER A 114 8.69 6.74 6.81
CA SER A 114 9.65 6.44 7.86
C SER A 114 9.27 5.17 8.63
N PHE A 115 10.29 4.53 9.19
CA PHE A 115 10.15 3.42 10.12
C PHE A 115 10.46 3.91 11.53
N ILE A 116 9.57 3.62 12.46
CA ILE A 116 9.76 3.84 13.90
C ILE A 116 9.31 2.58 14.62
N ALA A 117 10.15 2.04 15.51
CA ALA A 117 9.81 0.86 16.29
C ALA A 117 8.54 1.12 17.13
N GLU A 118 7.60 0.16 17.13
CA GLU A 118 6.26 0.35 17.69
C GLU A 118 6.24 0.60 19.19
N ASP A 119 7.22 0.07 19.92
CA ASP A 119 7.40 0.31 21.34
C ASP A 119 7.70 1.78 21.70
N ARG A 120 8.13 2.57 20.70
CA ARG A 120 8.42 4.00 20.85
C ARG A 120 7.22 4.90 20.49
N TRP A 121 6.15 4.38 19.88
CA TRP A 121 5.06 5.18 19.34
C TRP A 121 4.33 6.02 20.40
N SER A 122 4.12 5.50 21.61
CA SER A 122 3.49 6.27 22.68
C SER A 122 4.26 7.55 22.98
N LYS A 123 5.60 7.43 23.08
CA LYS A 123 6.47 8.59 23.31
C LYS A 123 6.46 9.56 22.14
N VAL A 124 6.52 9.04 20.90
CA VAL A 124 6.43 9.86 19.68
C VAL A 124 5.14 10.67 19.67
N ILE A 125 4.00 10.05 19.98
CA ILE A 125 2.69 10.70 20.00
C ILE A 125 2.66 11.82 21.08
N GLU A 126 3.19 11.56 22.27
CA GLU A 126 3.29 12.56 23.33
C GLU A 126 4.11 13.79 22.88
N GLU A 127 5.25 13.58 22.24
CA GLU A 127 6.08 14.67 21.73
C GLU A 127 5.41 15.44 20.59
N LEU A 128 4.74 14.74 19.64
CA LEU A 128 3.95 15.37 18.58
C LEU A 128 2.83 16.25 19.12
N VAL A 129 2.08 15.75 20.12
CA VAL A 129 1.00 16.50 20.76
C VAL A 129 1.55 17.73 21.48
N SER A 130 2.67 17.58 22.18
CA SER A 130 3.32 18.68 22.90
C SER A 130 3.86 19.77 21.95
N ALA A 131 4.46 19.36 20.83
CA ALA A 131 5.04 20.27 19.85
C ALA A 131 4.00 20.95 18.96
N GLY A 132 2.87 20.29 18.68
CA GLY A 132 1.88 20.75 17.72
C GLY A 132 2.35 20.73 16.25
N THR A 133 3.49 20.13 15.98
CA THR A 133 4.12 20.00 14.64
C THR A 133 4.67 18.59 14.43
N PRO A 134 4.93 18.14 13.20
CA PRO A 134 5.54 16.84 12.91
C PRO A 134 7.05 16.79 13.16
N ASP A 135 7.70 17.89 13.46
CA ASP A 135 9.17 18.00 13.56
C ASP A 135 9.81 16.95 14.48
N PRO A 136 9.20 16.59 15.65
CA PRO A 136 9.76 15.56 16.52
C PRO A 136 9.96 14.20 15.87
N LEU A 137 9.24 13.86 14.77
CA LEU A 137 9.35 12.57 14.10
C LEU A 137 10.79 12.26 13.70
N SER A 138 11.54 13.25 13.24
CA SER A 138 12.93 13.10 12.78
C SER A 138 13.86 12.51 13.85
N ASN A 139 13.56 12.71 15.14
CA ASN A 139 14.36 12.20 16.25
C ASN A 139 14.14 10.72 16.55
N PHE A 140 13.14 10.12 15.93
CA PHE A 140 12.71 8.75 16.23
C PHE A 140 12.88 7.78 15.07
N ILE A 141 13.26 8.25 13.89
CA ILE A 141 13.41 7.40 12.70
C ILE A 141 14.50 6.36 12.94
N ASP A 142 14.12 5.10 12.74
CA ASP A 142 14.99 3.94 12.85
C ASP A 142 15.26 3.32 11.46
N ASN A 143 16.14 2.33 11.41
CA ASN A 143 16.40 1.56 10.21
C ASN A 143 15.41 0.38 10.11
N ALA A 144 14.63 0.31 9.06
CA ALA A 144 13.67 -0.77 8.80
C ALA A 144 14.30 -2.10 8.35
N GLY A 145 15.62 -2.12 8.13
CA GLY A 145 16.31 -3.27 7.57
C GLY A 145 16.33 -3.26 6.04
N GLN A 146 16.60 -4.43 5.46
CA GLN A 146 16.74 -4.61 4.01
C GLN A 146 15.36 -4.87 3.36
N SER A 147 15.08 -4.17 2.27
CA SER A 147 13.89 -4.43 1.44
C SER A 147 14.14 -5.60 0.49
N GLN A 148 13.22 -6.56 0.47
CA GLN A 148 13.21 -7.64 -0.51
C GLN A 148 12.83 -7.11 -1.90
N LEU A 149 11.87 -6.16 -1.98
CA LEU A 149 11.51 -5.51 -3.24
C LEU A 149 12.70 -4.82 -3.88
N ALA A 150 13.53 -4.10 -3.09
CA ALA A 150 14.75 -3.48 -3.60
C ALA A 150 15.72 -4.51 -4.17
N THR A 151 15.85 -5.67 -3.53
CA THR A 151 16.71 -6.76 -4.01
C THR A 151 16.20 -7.37 -5.32
N MET A 152 14.87 -7.50 -5.46
CA MET A 152 14.22 -8.07 -6.64
C MET A 152 13.94 -7.06 -7.76
N GLN A 153 14.28 -5.77 -7.60
CA GLN A 153 13.88 -4.70 -8.52
C GLN A 153 14.26 -5.01 -9.98
N ILE A 154 15.48 -5.49 -10.21
CA ILE A 154 15.96 -5.81 -11.58
C ILE A 154 15.12 -6.94 -12.20
N GLU A 155 14.81 -7.98 -11.43
CA GLU A 155 14.01 -9.11 -11.91
C GLU A 155 12.56 -8.67 -12.20
N ILE A 156 11.97 -7.88 -11.31
CA ILE A 156 10.65 -7.28 -11.48
C ILE A 156 10.61 -6.48 -12.79
N ASP A 157 11.56 -5.59 -13.01
CA ASP A 157 11.60 -4.74 -14.18
C ASP A 157 11.76 -5.55 -15.47
N GLN A 158 12.60 -6.59 -15.47
CA GLN A 158 12.78 -7.48 -16.61
C GLN A 158 11.48 -8.23 -16.96
N ILE A 159 10.84 -8.81 -15.96
CA ILE A 159 9.60 -9.57 -16.16
C ILE A 159 8.50 -8.64 -16.67
N PHE A 160 8.25 -7.53 -16.00
CA PHE A 160 7.11 -6.67 -16.30
C PHE A 160 7.32 -5.70 -17.47
N THR A 161 8.53 -5.60 -18.04
CA THR A 161 8.79 -4.87 -19.29
C THR A 161 8.21 -5.60 -20.51
N HIS A 162 8.24 -6.94 -20.50
CA HIS A 162 7.87 -7.76 -21.65
C HIS A 162 6.46 -8.34 -21.59
N PHE A 163 5.70 -8.03 -20.53
CA PHE A 163 4.38 -8.59 -20.33
C PHE A 163 3.27 -7.81 -21.02
N ASP A 164 2.57 -8.46 -21.96
CA ASP A 164 1.14 -8.27 -22.13
C ASP A 164 0.36 -9.26 -21.22
N SER A 165 -0.94 -9.04 -21.07
CA SER A 165 -1.80 -9.81 -20.14
C SER A 165 -1.82 -11.31 -20.38
N ASP A 166 -1.60 -11.75 -21.63
CA ASP A 166 -1.69 -13.17 -22.02
C ASP A 166 -0.40 -13.93 -21.69
N GLN A 167 0.74 -13.25 -21.73
CA GLN A 167 2.04 -13.80 -21.36
C GLN A 167 2.16 -14.02 -19.86
N MET A 168 1.57 -13.14 -19.03
CA MET A 168 1.57 -13.29 -17.56
C MET A 168 0.96 -14.61 -17.11
N ALA A 169 -0.21 -14.96 -17.61
CA ALA A 169 -0.89 -16.21 -17.26
C ALA A 169 -0.04 -17.44 -17.62
N THR A 170 0.72 -17.36 -18.71
CA THR A 170 1.56 -18.46 -19.21
C THR A 170 2.84 -18.62 -18.39
N GLU A 171 3.52 -17.55 -18.01
CA GLU A 171 4.75 -17.62 -17.22
C GLU A 171 4.47 -17.92 -15.73
N GLN A 172 3.37 -17.44 -15.18
CA GLN A 172 2.89 -17.82 -13.84
C GLN A 172 2.65 -19.34 -13.74
N ALA A 173 2.11 -19.95 -14.81
CA ALA A 173 1.92 -21.39 -14.88
C ALA A 173 3.22 -22.21 -15.02
N LYS A 174 4.33 -21.59 -15.45
CA LYS A 174 5.63 -22.28 -15.66
C LYS A 174 6.52 -22.30 -14.42
N GLY A 175 6.21 -21.57 -13.36
CA GLY A 175 6.89 -21.63 -12.06
C GLY A 175 8.40 -21.40 -12.11
N LYS A 176 8.87 -20.40 -12.85
CA LYS A 176 10.31 -20.11 -12.98
C LYS A 176 10.73 -18.92 -12.11
N GLY A 177 11.77 -19.15 -11.26
CA GLY A 177 12.43 -18.13 -10.45
C GLY A 177 11.80 -17.89 -9.07
N GLU A 178 12.50 -17.15 -8.21
CA GLU A 178 12.05 -16.78 -6.85
C GLU A 178 10.73 -16.01 -6.88
N LEU A 179 10.57 -15.13 -7.87
CA LEU A 179 9.37 -14.32 -8.05
C LEU A 179 8.13 -15.19 -8.31
N ALA A 180 8.25 -16.24 -9.12
CA ALA A 180 7.15 -17.16 -9.40
C ALA A 180 6.72 -17.94 -8.14
N GLN A 181 7.66 -18.29 -7.27
CA GLN A 181 7.36 -18.93 -5.98
C GLN A 181 6.64 -17.98 -5.03
N MET A 182 6.98 -16.69 -5.04
CA MET A 182 6.33 -15.67 -4.21
C MET A 182 4.92 -15.31 -4.67
N ILE A 183 4.63 -15.43 -5.99
CA ILE A 183 3.29 -15.20 -6.54
C ILE A 183 2.35 -16.37 -6.22
N THR A 184 2.87 -17.57 -6.04
CA THR A 184 2.08 -18.81 -5.83
C THR A 184 1.98 -19.22 -4.36
N SER A 185 2.69 -18.58 -3.44
CA SER A 185 2.61 -18.77 -1.98
C SER A 185 1.63 -17.80 -1.31
#